data_e0790b3d73b4aabaa9eed45b02b6bba7
#
_entry.id   e0790b3d73b4aabaa9eed45b02b6bba7
#
_cell.length_a   1.000
_cell.length_b   1.000
_cell.length_c   1.000
_cell.angle_alpha   90.00
_cell.angle_beta   90.00
_cell.angle_gamma   90.00
#
_symmetry.space_group_name_H-M   'P 1'
#
loop_
_entity.id
_entity.type
_entity.pdbx_description
1 polymer ?
#
loop_
_entity_poly.entity_id
_entity_poly.type
_entity_poly.pdbx_seq_one_letter_code
_entity_poly.pdbx_strand_id
1 'polypeptide(L)'
;MFYCYFSTMNSKHSFLFADISVISDKNTKQKAEIKNLMSQNEKLKTNEKFLTEQVQMLEKNLNEFNVVLLQRVVDNYCPKENNDRKCKPCQKDWNQKESSCYVYNNAKGAEQRTWARAQDDCKEKLSSLTVISDENEKTHVFTISAPEGGISGFWIGLRAVNRTWKWIDGTDLINQTWVDQPAADGQCVTSLRGSGWRSVSCETNNAWICEKKALSV
;
A
#
# COMPACT_ATOMS: atom_id res chain seq x y z
N MET A 1 79.05 22.70 -45.62
CA MET A 1 77.94 21.77 -45.85
C MET A 1 77.67 20.81 -44.69
N PHE A 2 78.69 20.30 -44.01
CA PHE A 2 78.56 19.35 -42.89
C PHE A 2 77.94 19.91 -41.61
N TYR A 3 78.18 21.18 -41.27
CA TYR A 3 77.62 21.80 -40.05
C TYR A 3 76.08 22.00 -40.08
N CYS A 4 75.45 22.24 -41.19
CA CYS A 4 74.04 22.35 -41.37
C CYS A 4 73.31 21.00 -41.19
N TYR A 5 73.89 19.93 -41.59
CA TYR A 5 73.34 18.57 -41.50
C TYR A 5 73.30 18.09 -40.05
N PHE A 6 74.36 18.36 -39.26
CA PHE A 6 74.41 18.01 -37.83
C PHE A 6 73.44 18.80 -37.02
N SER A 7 73.20 20.07 -37.32
CA SER A 7 72.21 20.93 -36.60
C SER A 7 70.77 20.45 -36.82
N THR A 8 70.44 20.08 -38.05
CA THR A 8 69.09 19.53 -38.35
C THR A 8 68.82 18.14 -37.78
N MET A 9 69.86 17.30 -37.72
CA MET A 9 69.78 15.96 -37.08
C MET A 9 69.62 16.10 -35.58
N ASN A 10 70.33 16.97 -34.87
CA ASN A 10 70.18 17.21 -33.44
C ASN A 10 68.77 17.78 -33.09
N SER A 11 68.27 18.67 -33.93
CA SER A 11 66.89 19.22 -33.76
C SER A 11 65.84 18.11 -33.89
N LYS A 12 65.92 17.27 -34.93
CA LYS A 12 64.98 16.12 -35.08
C LYS A 12 65.08 15.12 -33.94
N HIS A 13 66.30 14.86 -33.43
CA HIS A 13 66.50 13.98 -32.26
C HIS A 13 65.84 14.55 -30.97
N SER A 14 65.99 15.86 -30.76
CA SER A 14 65.33 16.56 -29.62
C SER A 14 63.82 16.49 -29.69
N PHE A 15 63.19 16.66 -30.85
CA PHE A 15 61.74 16.51 -31.04
C PHE A 15 61.25 15.09 -30.80
N LEU A 16 61.98 14.09 -31.30
CA LEU A 16 61.68 12.67 -31.08
C LEU A 16 61.72 12.28 -29.58
N PHE A 17 62.71 12.79 -28.84
CA PHE A 17 62.79 12.55 -27.40
C PHE A 17 61.64 13.19 -26.63
N ALA A 18 61.22 14.39 -27.02
CA ALA A 18 60.07 15.08 -26.44
C ALA A 18 58.74 14.29 -26.69
N ASP A 19 58.55 13.82 -27.93
CA ASP A 19 57.39 13.01 -28.29
C ASP A 19 57.35 11.67 -27.54
N ILE A 20 58.47 11.01 -27.39
CA ILE A 20 58.61 9.75 -26.62
C ILE A 20 58.24 9.99 -25.13
N SER A 21 58.71 11.10 -24.55
CA SER A 21 58.36 11.47 -23.16
C SER A 21 56.88 11.65 -23.00
N VAL A 22 56.22 12.43 -23.87
CA VAL A 22 54.78 12.67 -23.85
C VAL A 22 53.97 11.37 -24.00
N ILE A 23 54.39 10.50 -24.91
CA ILE A 23 53.75 9.18 -25.11
C ILE A 23 53.95 8.31 -23.87
N SER A 24 55.12 8.30 -23.24
CA SER A 24 55.40 7.57 -22.02
C SER A 24 54.52 8.01 -20.85
N ASP A 25 54.36 9.34 -20.68
CA ASP A 25 53.50 9.91 -19.62
C ASP A 25 52.01 9.61 -19.86
N LYS A 26 51.57 9.64 -21.12
CA LYS A 26 50.22 9.26 -21.50
C LYS A 26 49.96 7.78 -21.24
N ASN A 27 50.91 6.92 -21.55
CA ASN A 27 50.83 5.48 -21.28
C ASN A 27 50.76 5.16 -19.78
N THR A 28 51.54 5.86 -18.96
CA THR A 28 51.49 5.68 -17.50
C THR A 28 50.14 6.10 -16.89
N LYS A 29 49.57 7.22 -17.35
CA LYS A 29 48.23 7.66 -16.95
C LYS A 29 47.15 6.66 -17.38
N GLN A 30 47.20 6.19 -18.61
CA GLN A 30 46.25 5.19 -19.10
C GLN A 30 46.32 3.86 -18.32
N LYS A 31 47.51 3.40 -17.98
CA LYS A 31 47.72 2.19 -17.16
C LYS A 31 47.10 2.37 -15.75
N ALA A 32 47.25 3.54 -15.14
CA ALA A 32 46.64 3.85 -13.84
C ALA A 32 45.08 3.87 -13.92
N GLU A 33 44.56 4.44 -15.00
CA GLU A 33 43.10 4.50 -15.24
C GLU A 33 42.53 3.09 -15.49
N ILE A 34 43.18 2.27 -16.29
CA ILE A 34 42.79 0.87 -16.51
C ILE A 34 42.76 0.10 -15.18
N LYS A 35 43.77 0.25 -14.33
CA LYS A 35 43.81 -0.41 -13.01
C LYS A 35 42.63 0.04 -12.11
N ASN A 36 42.31 1.33 -12.14
CA ASN A 36 41.15 1.86 -11.39
C ASN A 36 39.82 1.30 -11.92
N LEU A 37 39.63 1.30 -13.24
CA LEU A 37 38.44 0.74 -13.88
C LEU A 37 38.28 -0.76 -13.62
N MET A 38 39.39 -1.53 -13.63
CA MET A 38 39.36 -2.95 -13.26
C MET A 38 38.89 -3.15 -11.81
N SER A 39 39.40 -2.34 -10.87
CA SER A 39 38.97 -2.39 -9.47
C SER A 39 37.49 -2.04 -9.28
N GLN A 40 36.99 -1.03 -10.01
CA GLN A 40 35.56 -0.68 -9.99
C GLN A 40 34.70 -1.79 -10.58
N ASN A 41 35.15 -2.42 -11.67
CA ASN A 41 34.43 -3.54 -12.30
C ASN A 41 34.29 -4.74 -11.35
N GLU A 42 35.35 -5.08 -10.62
CA GLU A 42 35.28 -6.15 -9.61
C GLU A 42 34.30 -5.84 -8.48
N LYS A 43 34.27 -4.58 -7.99
CA LYS A 43 33.29 -4.15 -7.00
C LYS A 43 31.86 -4.22 -7.54
N LEU A 44 31.62 -3.77 -8.77
CA LEU A 44 30.33 -3.83 -9.42
C LEU A 44 29.83 -5.27 -9.58
N LYS A 45 30.69 -6.19 -10.03
CA LYS A 45 30.36 -7.62 -10.13
C LYS A 45 29.98 -8.24 -8.78
N THR A 46 30.69 -7.85 -7.72
CA THR A 46 30.40 -8.33 -6.37
C THR A 46 29.03 -7.83 -5.90
N ASN A 47 28.72 -6.54 -6.15
CA ASN A 47 27.43 -5.96 -5.82
C ASN A 47 26.30 -6.58 -6.65
N GLU A 48 26.51 -6.80 -7.94
CA GLU A 48 25.53 -7.46 -8.82
C GLU A 48 25.18 -8.86 -8.31
N LYS A 49 26.18 -9.65 -7.95
CA LYS A 49 25.99 -10.98 -7.36
C LYS A 49 25.17 -10.90 -6.08
N PHE A 50 25.54 -10.00 -5.16
CA PHE A 50 24.82 -9.81 -3.89
C PHE A 50 23.36 -9.40 -4.10
N LEU A 51 23.10 -8.44 -5.01
CA LEU A 51 21.74 -8.00 -5.33
C LEU A 51 20.92 -9.12 -5.98
N THR A 52 21.53 -9.91 -6.85
CA THR A 52 20.87 -11.07 -7.47
C THR A 52 20.44 -12.11 -6.43
N GLU A 53 21.32 -12.43 -5.47
CA GLU A 53 20.98 -13.32 -4.36
C GLU A 53 19.85 -12.77 -3.49
N GLN A 54 19.82 -11.46 -3.22
CA GLN A 54 18.73 -10.81 -2.49
C GLN A 54 17.40 -10.87 -3.24
N VAL A 55 17.41 -10.60 -4.55
CA VAL A 55 16.20 -10.69 -5.38
C VAL A 55 15.63 -12.11 -5.35
N GLN A 56 16.46 -13.13 -5.54
CA GLN A 56 16.03 -14.53 -5.50
C GLN A 56 15.43 -14.92 -4.14
N MET A 57 16.03 -14.45 -3.05
CA MET A 57 15.52 -14.69 -1.70
C MET A 57 14.15 -14.01 -1.47
N LEU A 58 13.99 -12.75 -1.95
CA LEU A 58 12.73 -12.03 -1.84
C LEU A 58 11.62 -12.68 -2.68
N GLU A 59 11.94 -13.13 -3.90
CA GLU A 59 10.99 -13.85 -4.74
C GLU A 59 10.52 -15.16 -4.09
N LYS A 60 11.45 -15.91 -3.51
CA LYS A 60 11.11 -17.14 -2.78
C LYS A 60 10.17 -16.83 -1.59
N ASN A 61 10.52 -15.84 -0.77
CA ASN A 61 9.71 -15.45 0.40
C ASN A 61 8.32 -14.96 -0.02
N LEU A 62 8.23 -14.21 -1.12
CA LEU A 62 6.96 -13.74 -1.68
C LEU A 62 6.08 -14.91 -2.14
N ASN A 63 6.66 -15.89 -2.81
CA ASN A 63 5.94 -17.08 -3.25
C ASN A 63 5.41 -17.90 -2.06
N GLU A 64 6.23 -18.13 -1.03
CA GLU A 64 5.81 -18.82 0.19
C GLU A 64 4.67 -18.06 0.90
N PHE A 65 4.80 -16.74 1.02
CA PHE A 65 3.77 -15.89 1.60
C PHE A 65 2.46 -15.92 0.81
N ASN A 66 2.53 -15.87 -0.52
CA ASN A 66 1.36 -15.96 -1.40
C ASN A 66 0.62 -17.28 -1.24
N VAL A 67 1.33 -18.40 -1.12
CA VAL A 67 0.70 -19.73 -0.88
C VAL A 67 -0.07 -19.73 0.42
N VAL A 68 0.51 -19.19 1.51
CA VAL A 68 -0.16 -19.12 2.82
C VAL A 68 -1.39 -18.19 2.76
N LEU A 69 -1.29 -17.05 2.08
CA LEU A 69 -2.41 -16.13 1.90
C LEU A 69 -3.54 -16.77 1.09
N LEU A 70 -3.23 -17.43 -0.03
CA LEU A 70 -4.22 -18.11 -0.86
C LEU A 70 -4.93 -19.20 -0.06
N GLN A 71 -4.21 -19.98 0.75
CA GLN A 71 -4.82 -21.00 1.60
C GLN A 71 -5.79 -20.38 2.61
N ARG A 72 -5.41 -19.26 3.26
CA ARG A 72 -6.31 -18.52 4.18
C ARG A 72 -7.56 -17.99 3.48
N VAL A 73 -7.40 -17.44 2.28
CA VAL A 73 -8.55 -16.97 1.48
C VAL A 73 -9.48 -18.11 1.16
N VAL A 74 -8.94 -19.24 0.68
CA VAL A 74 -9.74 -20.43 0.36
C VAL A 74 -10.45 -20.96 1.61
N ASP A 75 -9.79 -21.03 2.76
CA ASP A 75 -10.42 -21.54 3.98
C ASP A 75 -11.50 -20.59 4.52
N ASN A 76 -11.34 -19.28 4.32
CA ASN A 76 -12.33 -18.29 4.73
C ASN A 76 -13.59 -18.27 3.85
N TYR A 77 -13.43 -18.43 2.53
CA TYR A 77 -14.56 -18.39 1.58
C TYR A 77 -15.11 -19.76 1.25
N CYS A 78 -14.28 -20.80 1.32
CA CYS A 78 -14.63 -22.18 0.99
C CYS A 78 -14.30 -23.10 2.17
N PRO A 79 -14.96 -22.97 3.33
CA PRO A 79 -14.70 -23.84 4.47
C PRO A 79 -14.96 -25.31 4.10
N LYS A 80 -14.21 -26.23 4.72
CA LYS A 80 -14.47 -27.67 4.61
C LYS A 80 -15.67 -28.04 5.49
N GLU A 81 -16.71 -28.56 4.86
CA GLU A 81 -17.88 -29.17 5.52
C GLU A 81 -17.93 -30.64 5.09
N ASN A 82 -17.78 -31.57 6.01
CA ASN A 82 -17.80 -33.03 5.73
C ASN A 82 -16.85 -33.50 4.61
N ASN A 83 -15.60 -33.01 4.61
CA ASN A 83 -14.56 -33.23 3.61
C ASN A 83 -14.77 -32.54 2.24
N ASP A 84 -15.91 -31.93 1.99
CA ASP A 84 -16.16 -31.12 0.79
C ASP A 84 -15.96 -29.64 1.07
N ARG A 85 -15.48 -28.88 0.08
CA ARG A 85 -15.39 -27.42 0.14
C ARG A 85 -16.64 -26.81 -0.50
N LYS A 86 -17.33 -25.95 0.27
CA LYS A 86 -18.43 -25.13 -0.24
C LYS A 86 -18.05 -23.67 -0.20
N CYS A 87 -17.92 -23.07 -1.36
CA CYS A 87 -17.59 -21.66 -1.48
C CYS A 87 -18.82 -20.78 -1.25
N LYS A 88 -18.60 -19.64 -0.60
CA LYS A 88 -19.62 -18.61 -0.31
C LYS A 88 -19.14 -17.26 -0.86
N PRO A 89 -20.05 -16.38 -1.30
CA PRO A 89 -19.66 -15.04 -1.77
C PRO A 89 -18.96 -14.19 -0.71
N CYS A 90 -19.26 -14.42 0.56
CA CYS A 90 -18.66 -13.75 1.70
C CYS A 90 -17.91 -14.73 2.59
N GLN A 91 -16.82 -14.27 3.16
CA GLN A 91 -16.05 -15.08 4.13
C GLN A 91 -16.88 -15.36 5.40
N LYS A 92 -16.40 -16.32 6.18
CA LYS A 92 -17.01 -16.67 7.47
C LYS A 92 -17.20 -15.39 8.33
N ASP A 93 -18.33 -15.33 9.05
CA ASP A 93 -18.73 -14.25 9.96
C ASP A 93 -19.06 -12.91 9.27
N TRP A 94 -19.10 -12.88 7.91
CA TRP A 94 -19.57 -11.72 7.16
C TRP A 94 -20.97 -11.94 6.63
N ASN A 95 -21.82 -10.92 6.77
CA ASN A 95 -23.19 -10.92 6.28
C ASN A 95 -23.25 -10.47 4.82
N GLN A 96 -23.83 -11.30 3.96
CA GLN A 96 -24.05 -10.94 2.57
C GLN A 96 -25.33 -10.12 2.42
N LYS A 97 -25.25 -9.02 1.69
CA LYS A 97 -26.39 -8.29 1.16
C LYS A 97 -26.09 -7.91 -0.28
N GLU A 98 -26.89 -8.43 -1.22
CA GLU A 98 -26.69 -8.22 -2.65
C GLU A 98 -25.26 -8.55 -3.10
N SER A 99 -24.51 -7.59 -3.63
CA SER A 99 -23.14 -7.75 -4.12
C SER A 99 -22.06 -7.39 -3.09
N SER A 100 -22.44 -7.14 -1.84
CA SER A 100 -21.53 -6.73 -0.76
C SER A 100 -21.56 -7.67 0.44
N CYS A 101 -20.43 -7.72 1.14
CA CYS A 101 -20.24 -8.44 2.40
C CYS A 101 -19.94 -7.43 3.51
N TYR A 102 -20.64 -7.56 4.62
CA TYR A 102 -20.55 -6.66 5.78
C TYR A 102 -20.13 -7.42 7.03
N VAL A 103 -19.27 -6.81 7.83
CA VAL A 103 -18.99 -7.25 9.20
C VAL A 103 -19.10 -6.07 10.15
N TYR A 104 -19.89 -6.24 11.18
CA TYR A 104 -19.97 -5.27 12.27
C TYR A 104 -19.08 -5.72 13.42
N ASN A 105 -18.20 -4.83 13.82
CA ASN A 105 -17.29 -5.06 14.94
C ASN A 105 -17.90 -4.44 16.19
N ASN A 106 -18.56 -5.28 17.00
CA ASN A 106 -19.23 -4.91 18.24
C ASN A 106 -18.22 -4.61 19.37
N ALA A 107 -17.21 -3.79 19.07
CA ALA A 107 -16.19 -3.40 20.03
C ALA A 107 -16.81 -2.65 21.21
N LYS A 108 -16.45 -3.03 22.43
CA LYS A 108 -16.94 -2.41 23.66
C LYS A 108 -15.82 -1.78 24.46
N GLY A 109 -16.09 -0.64 25.08
CA GLY A 109 -15.14 0.04 25.96
C GLY A 109 -13.77 0.30 25.29
N ALA A 110 -12.70 -0.24 25.85
CA ALA A 110 -11.32 -0.01 25.37
C ALA A 110 -11.01 -0.62 23.99
N GLU A 111 -11.86 -1.52 23.48
CA GLU A 111 -11.73 -2.09 22.15
C GLU A 111 -12.27 -1.18 21.05
N GLN A 112 -13.09 -0.19 21.39
CA GLN A 112 -13.58 0.82 20.46
C GLN A 112 -12.42 1.63 19.88
N ARG A 113 -12.58 2.11 18.64
CA ARG A 113 -11.53 2.79 17.88
C ARG A 113 -11.98 4.14 17.35
N THR A 114 -11.04 5.05 17.17
CA THR A 114 -11.24 6.25 16.35
C THR A 114 -11.54 5.88 14.91
N TRP A 115 -12.15 6.79 14.15
CA TRP A 115 -12.51 6.53 12.75
C TRP A 115 -11.33 6.06 11.91
N ALA A 116 -10.16 6.70 12.06
CA ALA A 116 -8.95 6.32 11.33
C ALA A 116 -8.48 4.90 11.68
N ARG A 117 -8.44 4.54 12.97
CA ARG A 117 -8.05 3.20 13.41
C ARG A 117 -9.07 2.13 13.02
N ALA A 118 -10.36 2.46 12.99
CA ALA A 118 -11.39 1.56 12.49
C ALA A 118 -11.22 1.29 10.98
N GLN A 119 -10.86 2.33 10.21
CA GLN A 119 -10.54 2.18 8.80
C GLN A 119 -9.30 1.28 8.57
N ASP A 120 -8.27 1.42 9.39
CA ASP A 120 -7.07 0.57 9.27
C ASP A 120 -7.39 -0.89 9.61
N ASP A 121 -8.25 -1.15 10.62
CA ASP A 121 -8.75 -2.50 10.91
C ASP A 121 -9.53 -3.12 9.73
N CYS A 122 -10.35 -2.31 9.03
CA CYS A 122 -11.04 -2.79 7.83
C CYS A 122 -10.05 -3.09 6.70
N LYS A 123 -9.00 -2.26 6.49
CA LYS A 123 -7.94 -2.50 5.50
C LYS A 123 -7.19 -3.79 5.76
N GLU A 124 -6.88 -4.12 7.02
CA GLU A 124 -6.25 -5.40 7.40
C GLU A 124 -7.11 -6.61 7.00
N LYS A 125 -8.43 -6.42 6.91
CA LYS A 125 -9.40 -7.43 6.45
C LYS A 125 -9.67 -7.37 4.94
N LEU A 126 -8.85 -6.62 4.17
CA LEU A 126 -9.03 -6.36 2.75
C LEU A 126 -10.43 -5.80 2.44
N SER A 127 -10.83 -4.81 3.21
CA SER A 127 -12.13 -4.13 3.17
C SER A 127 -11.98 -2.63 3.46
N SER A 128 -13.07 -1.90 3.47
CA SER A 128 -13.10 -0.51 3.92
C SER A 128 -14.21 -0.31 4.95
N LEU A 129 -14.25 0.85 5.61
CA LEU A 129 -15.48 1.27 6.29
C LEU A 129 -16.60 1.38 5.25
N THR A 130 -17.81 0.98 5.66
CA THR A 130 -18.98 0.90 4.78
C THR A 130 -19.25 2.20 4.05
N VAL A 131 -19.42 2.11 2.73
CA VAL A 131 -19.92 3.18 1.84
C VAL A 131 -21.35 2.86 1.45
N ILE A 132 -22.24 3.82 1.54
CA ILE A 132 -23.68 3.60 1.33
C ILE A 132 -24.12 4.37 0.10
N SER A 133 -24.56 3.64 -0.90
CA SER A 133 -24.90 4.16 -2.23
C SER A 133 -26.38 4.46 -2.41
N ASP A 134 -27.27 3.79 -1.65
CA ASP A 134 -28.71 3.95 -1.78
C ASP A 134 -29.48 3.72 -0.46
N GLU A 135 -30.80 3.94 -0.49
CA GLU A 135 -31.69 3.77 0.68
C GLU A 135 -31.85 2.32 1.14
N ASN A 136 -31.71 1.33 0.24
CA ASN A 136 -31.80 -0.09 0.62
C ASN A 136 -30.57 -0.49 1.43
N GLU A 137 -29.40 -0.06 0.99
CA GLU A 137 -28.16 -0.27 1.67
C GLU A 137 -28.12 0.46 3.02
N LYS A 138 -28.58 1.72 3.04
CA LYS A 138 -28.75 2.48 4.28
C LYS A 138 -29.65 1.75 5.29
N THR A 139 -30.78 1.22 4.84
CA THR A 139 -31.70 0.45 5.68
C THR A 139 -31.04 -0.82 6.21
N HIS A 140 -30.25 -1.51 5.36
CA HIS A 140 -29.50 -2.68 5.80
C HIS A 140 -28.46 -2.33 6.86
N VAL A 141 -27.61 -1.33 6.62
CA VAL A 141 -26.58 -0.88 7.57
C VAL A 141 -27.21 -0.41 8.88
N PHE A 142 -28.33 0.33 8.80
CA PHE A 142 -29.10 0.73 9.96
C PHE A 142 -29.60 -0.48 10.78
N THR A 143 -30.05 -1.53 10.10
CA THR A 143 -30.54 -2.75 10.75
C THR A 143 -29.43 -3.50 11.50
N ILE A 144 -28.24 -3.61 10.88
CA ILE A 144 -27.08 -4.27 11.49
C ILE A 144 -26.38 -3.41 12.54
N SER A 145 -26.62 -2.10 12.57
CA SER A 145 -26.10 -1.17 13.60
C SER A 145 -26.89 -1.28 14.91
N ALA A 146 -27.25 -2.49 15.32
CA ALA A 146 -28.03 -2.70 16.53
C ALA A 146 -27.19 -2.39 17.78
N PRO A 147 -27.71 -1.57 18.72
CA PRO A 147 -26.99 -1.28 19.95
C PRO A 147 -26.93 -2.52 20.82
N GLU A 148 -25.71 -2.95 21.13
CA GLU A 148 -25.42 -3.87 22.21
C GLU A 148 -24.74 -3.08 23.34
N GLY A 149 -25.06 -3.36 24.60
CA GLY A 149 -24.73 -2.53 25.78
C GLY A 149 -23.35 -1.88 25.73
N GLY A 150 -23.32 -0.54 25.80
CA GLY A 150 -22.08 0.28 25.74
C GLY A 150 -21.66 0.74 24.33
N ILE A 151 -22.42 0.42 23.29
CA ILE A 151 -22.15 0.93 21.93
C ILE A 151 -23.07 2.14 21.68
N SER A 152 -22.44 3.30 21.41
CA SER A 152 -23.14 4.57 21.11
C SER A 152 -23.26 4.85 19.62
N GLY A 153 -22.58 4.05 18.78
CA GLY A 153 -22.62 4.16 17.32
C GLY A 153 -21.61 3.24 16.66
N PHE A 154 -21.80 3.03 15.36
CA PHE A 154 -20.87 2.29 14.50
C PHE A 154 -20.33 3.23 13.44
N TRP A 155 -19.03 3.38 13.37
CA TRP A 155 -18.38 4.10 12.28
C TRP A 155 -18.77 3.56 10.92
N ILE A 156 -19.14 4.45 10.02
CA ILE A 156 -19.28 4.21 8.58
C ILE A 156 -18.24 5.04 7.82
N GLY A 157 -18.07 4.81 6.53
CA GLY A 157 -17.03 5.43 5.69
C GLY A 157 -17.25 6.90 5.35
N LEU A 158 -18.09 7.62 6.08
CA LEU A 158 -18.46 9.01 5.81
C LEU A 158 -17.75 9.97 6.77
N ARG A 159 -17.11 11.01 6.22
CA ARG A 159 -16.45 12.07 6.99
C ARG A 159 -16.57 13.43 6.30
N ALA A 160 -16.40 14.49 7.07
CA ALA A 160 -16.30 15.83 6.53
C ALA A 160 -14.90 16.11 5.97
N VAL A 161 -14.84 16.63 4.73
CA VAL A 161 -13.64 17.09 4.05
C VAL A 161 -13.97 18.42 3.37
N ASN A 162 -13.27 19.48 3.71
CA ASN A 162 -13.53 20.83 3.20
C ASN A 162 -15.00 21.25 3.36
N ARG A 163 -15.60 20.97 4.54
CA ARG A 163 -17.00 21.25 4.87
C ARG A 163 -18.03 20.56 3.97
N THR A 164 -17.65 19.42 3.37
CA THR A 164 -18.54 18.59 2.56
C THR A 164 -18.48 17.16 3.07
N TRP A 165 -19.64 16.49 3.14
CA TRP A 165 -19.67 15.07 3.48
C TRP A 165 -19.16 14.23 2.32
N LYS A 166 -18.07 13.50 2.54
CA LYS A 166 -17.44 12.62 1.56
C LYS A 166 -17.27 11.21 2.10
N TRP A 167 -17.61 10.27 1.25
CA TRP A 167 -17.29 8.87 1.47
C TRP A 167 -15.81 8.60 1.36
N ILE A 168 -15.38 7.49 1.96
CA ILE A 168 -13.96 7.09 1.95
C ILE A 168 -13.42 6.74 0.56
N ASP A 169 -14.32 6.39 -0.38
CA ASP A 169 -14.00 6.17 -1.79
C ASP A 169 -13.86 7.47 -2.60
N GLY A 170 -14.10 8.62 -1.96
CA GLY A 170 -14.00 9.96 -2.55
C GLY A 170 -15.30 10.50 -3.12
N THR A 171 -16.37 9.72 -3.16
CA THR A 171 -17.70 10.19 -3.63
C THR A 171 -18.36 11.10 -2.61
N ASP A 172 -19.25 11.98 -3.09
CA ASP A 172 -20.03 12.88 -2.23
C ASP A 172 -21.28 12.19 -1.68
N LEU A 173 -21.71 12.60 -0.50
CA LEU A 173 -23.01 12.18 0.05
C LEU A 173 -24.15 12.71 -0.82
N ILE A 174 -24.94 11.82 -1.40
CA ILE A 174 -26.04 12.17 -2.32
C ILE A 174 -27.14 12.92 -1.59
N ASN A 175 -27.57 12.42 -0.43
CA ASN A 175 -28.65 13.01 0.35
C ASN A 175 -28.12 13.57 1.69
N GLN A 176 -27.93 14.88 1.74
CA GLN A 176 -27.40 15.59 2.91
C GLN A 176 -28.31 15.46 4.16
N THR A 177 -29.59 15.13 3.98
CA THR A 177 -30.54 14.96 5.12
C THR A 177 -30.32 13.66 5.89
N TRP A 178 -29.47 12.78 5.43
CA TRP A 178 -29.13 11.53 6.13
C TRP A 178 -28.32 11.77 7.40
N VAL A 179 -27.57 12.87 7.46
CA VAL A 179 -26.76 13.24 8.63
C VAL A 179 -27.47 14.35 9.39
N ASP A 180 -27.45 14.27 10.71
CA ASP A 180 -28.14 15.18 11.62
C ASP A 180 -27.63 16.62 11.62
N GLN A 181 -26.38 16.85 11.11
CA GLN A 181 -25.72 18.16 11.13
C GLN A 181 -24.98 18.44 9.84
N PRO A 182 -24.76 19.73 9.50
CA PRO A 182 -23.89 20.13 8.40
C PRO A 182 -22.44 19.62 8.59
N ALA A 183 -21.75 19.38 7.46
CA ALA A 183 -20.39 18.91 7.49
C ALA A 183 -19.43 19.98 8.10
N ALA A 184 -18.68 19.58 9.09
CA ALA A 184 -17.60 20.37 9.69
C ALA A 184 -16.33 19.51 9.75
N ASP A 185 -15.19 20.09 9.36
CA ASP A 185 -13.91 19.37 9.34
C ASP A 185 -13.58 18.79 10.73
N GLY A 186 -13.04 17.56 10.73
CA GLY A 186 -12.81 16.78 11.96
C GLY A 186 -14.03 15.96 12.44
N GLN A 187 -15.16 16.04 11.72
CA GLN A 187 -16.35 15.23 11.98
C GLN A 187 -16.41 14.00 11.07
N CYS A 188 -16.84 12.89 11.66
CA CYS A 188 -17.10 11.60 11.04
C CYS A 188 -18.49 11.12 11.43
N VAL A 189 -19.03 10.13 10.72
CA VAL A 189 -20.41 9.72 10.92
C VAL A 189 -20.51 8.32 11.51
N THR A 190 -21.39 8.19 12.49
CA THR A 190 -21.80 6.89 13.04
C THR A 190 -23.24 6.57 12.64
N SER A 191 -23.51 5.28 12.42
CA SER A 191 -24.85 4.71 12.26
C SER A 191 -25.25 4.01 13.56
N LEU A 192 -26.52 4.22 14.00
CA LEU A 192 -27.06 3.52 15.15
C LEU A 192 -28.56 3.29 14.96
N ARG A 193 -29.00 2.03 15.05
CA ARG A 193 -30.42 1.68 14.95
C ARG A 193 -31.23 2.38 16.03
N GLY A 194 -32.28 3.10 15.62
CA GLY A 194 -33.13 3.91 16.49
C GLY A 194 -32.70 5.37 16.64
N SER A 195 -31.46 5.74 16.30
CA SER A 195 -30.94 7.11 16.41
C SER A 195 -30.49 7.73 15.07
N GLY A 196 -30.47 6.94 14.00
CA GLY A 196 -30.04 7.41 12.67
C GLY A 196 -28.52 7.61 12.55
N TRP A 197 -28.13 8.47 11.61
CA TRP A 197 -26.72 8.85 11.40
C TRP A 197 -26.40 10.13 12.15
N ARG A 198 -25.33 10.07 12.93
CA ARG A 198 -24.91 11.17 13.78
C ARG A 198 -23.49 11.62 13.45
N SER A 199 -23.32 12.92 13.37
CA SER A 199 -22.02 13.57 13.25
C SER A 199 -21.36 13.63 14.62
N VAL A 200 -20.15 13.07 14.73
CA VAL A 200 -19.33 13.10 15.96
C VAL A 200 -17.87 13.32 15.61
N SER A 201 -17.04 13.75 16.57
CA SER A 201 -15.61 13.91 16.32
C SER A 201 -14.98 12.59 15.85
N CYS A 202 -14.14 12.64 14.79
CA CYS A 202 -13.43 11.47 14.28
C CYS A 202 -12.49 10.83 15.32
N GLU A 203 -12.14 11.57 16.38
CA GLU A 203 -11.27 11.12 17.46
C GLU A 203 -12.02 10.38 18.58
N THR A 204 -13.35 10.36 18.54
CA THR A 204 -14.12 9.54 19.50
C THR A 204 -13.95 8.07 19.20
N ASN A 205 -14.06 7.23 20.23
CA ASN A 205 -14.01 5.78 20.07
C ASN A 205 -15.42 5.22 19.88
N ASN A 206 -15.61 4.42 18.84
CA ASN A 206 -16.86 3.74 18.54
C ASN A 206 -16.60 2.32 18.01
N ALA A 207 -17.64 1.50 17.94
CA ALA A 207 -17.70 0.31 17.12
C ALA A 207 -17.66 0.69 15.64
N TRP A 208 -17.54 -0.27 14.71
CA TRP A 208 -17.43 0.05 13.28
C TRP A 208 -17.98 -1.06 12.40
N ILE A 209 -18.32 -0.72 11.16
CA ILE A 209 -18.79 -1.64 10.13
C ILE A 209 -17.83 -1.61 8.94
N CYS A 210 -17.30 -2.78 8.60
CA CYS A 210 -16.51 -2.94 7.38
C CYS A 210 -17.35 -3.56 6.27
N GLU A 211 -17.03 -3.14 5.04
CA GLU A 211 -17.65 -3.61 3.81
C GLU A 211 -16.60 -3.98 2.77
N LYS A 212 -16.92 -4.98 1.97
CA LYS A 212 -16.20 -5.33 0.74
C LYS A 212 -17.12 -6.01 -0.26
N LYS A 213 -16.72 -6.00 -1.52
CA LYS A 213 -17.45 -6.67 -2.59
C LYS A 213 -17.50 -8.19 -2.36
N ALA A 214 -18.67 -8.78 -2.56
CA ALA A 214 -18.87 -10.22 -2.56
C ALA A 214 -18.15 -10.87 -3.76
N LEU A 215 -17.62 -12.08 -3.58
CA LEU A 215 -17.03 -12.84 -4.67
C LEU A 215 -18.13 -13.45 -5.53
N SER A 216 -17.86 -13.53 -6.83
CA SER A 216 -18.67 -14.34 -7.76
C SER A 216 -18.25 -15.80 -7.57
N VAL A 217 -19.12 -16.64 -7.04
CA VAL A 217 -18.95 -18.07 -6.81
C VAL A 217 -19.98 -18.88 -7.57
#